data_00a676693acc4ee59cb3bfc0cf129430
#
_entry.id   00a676693acc4ee59cb3bfc0cf129430
#
_cell.length_a   1.000
_cell.length_b   1.000
_cell.length_c   1.000
_cell.angle_alpha   90.00
_cell.angle_beta   90.00
_cell.angle_gamma   90.00
#
_symmetry.space_group_name_H-M   'P 1'
#
loop_
_entity.id
_entity.type
_entity.pdbx_description
1 polymer ?
#
loop_
_entity_poly.entity_id
_entity_poly.type
_entity_poly.pdbx_seq_one_letter_code
_entity_poly.pdbx_strand_id
1 'polypeptide(L)'
;MNLKVDTTIEEAPEEPTPQKPLGQRAKSEAIAWFWIILAFLFIYSCVGQARVIPSESMENTLLVGDHLIMSRFGYDMGLPFTPWHVPLWRNPKRQQIVIIRAPQLEGAPDLIKRVIGLPGDTVEIHDGHVFINGSQLDEPYLKEPDSPIEPSGKWVVPPANYFVMGDNRGDSYDSRFWGYAPRNTLIGVPVMIYLSVDAPKAPGETRTEAWNPGHLMERFTAYASCLIHPSRVRWGRLFHFF
;
A
#
# COMPACT_ATOMS: atom_id res chain seq x y z
N MET A 1 70.36 13.76 33.08
CA MET A 1 70.42 14.50 31.81
C MET A 1 69.31 13.95 30.91
N ASN A 2 68.11 14.52 31.06
CA ASN A 2 66.92 14.09 30.34
C ASN A 2 66.71 14.96 29.10
N LEU A 3 66.98 14.41 27.94
CA LEU A 3 66.66 15.04 26.68
C LEU A 3 65.13 14.85 26.43
N LYS A 4 64.32 15.93 26.52
CA LYS A 4 63.00 16.04 25.97
C LYS A 4 63.13 16.18 24.46
N VAL A 5 62.69 15.18 23.73
CA VAL A 5 62.50 15.29 22.30
C VAL A 5 61.14 15.96 22.10
N ASP A 6 61.16 17.20 21.64
CA ASP A 6 60.01 17.98 21.26
C ASP A 6 59.61 17.59 19.81
N THR A 7 58.64 16.71 19.66
CA THR A 7 58.09 16.33 18.35
C THR A 7 56.85 17.19 18.05
N THR A 8 57.07 18.45 17.76
CA THR A 8 56.07 19.30 17.11
C THR A 8 56.03 18.88 15.64
N ILE A 9 55.05 18.06 15.29
CA ILE A 9 54.74 17.80 13.88
C ILE A 9 54.03 19.06 13.38
N GLU A 10 54.76 19.87 12.64
CA GLU A 10 54.23 21.03 11.90
C GLU A 10 53.39 20.48 10.76
N GLU A 11 52.03 20.48 10.91
CA GLU A 11 51.11 20.15 9.82
C GLU A 11 51.38 21.14 8.67
N ALA A 12 51.77 20.60 7.54
CA ALA A 12 51.92 21.38 6.32
C ALA A 12 50.57 22.03 5.97
N PRO A 13 50.55 23.32 5.58
CA PRO A 13 49.31 23.99 5.21
C PRO A 13 48.65 23.26 4.05
N GLU A 14 47.39 22.80 4.26
CA GLU A 14 46.58 22.19 3.20
C GLU A 14 46.46 23.20 2.04
N GLU A 15 46.98 22.83 0.89
CA GLU A 15 46.80 23.63 -0.33
C GLU A 15 45.31 23.78 -0.60
N PRO A 16 44.78 25.02 -0.82
CA PRO A 16 43.38 25.22 -1.10
C PRO A 16 42.99 24.49 -2.39
N THR A 17 42.11 23.48 -2.28
CA THR A 17 41.58 22.74 -3.41
C THR A 17 41.00 23.73 -4.43
N PRO A 18 41.38 23.65 -5.73
CA PRO A 18 40.97 24.59 -6.74
C PRO A 18 39.40 24.61 -6.84
N GLN A 19 38.83 25.73 -6.46
CA GLN A 19 37.40 25.92 -6.50
C GLN A 19 36.93 26.02 -7.95
N LYS A 20 36.06 25.09 -8.39
CA LYS A 20 35.45 25.15 -9.72
C LYS A 20 34.74 26.48 -9.94
N PRO A 21 34.85 27.09 -11.13
CA PRO A 21 34.15 28.36 -11.46
C PRO A 21 32.64 28.23 -11.23
N LEU A 22 32.00 29.33 -10.79
CA LEU A 22 30.61 29.37 -10.34
C LEU A 22 29.63 28.72 -11.34
N GLY A 23 29.83 28.95 -12.64
CA GLY A 23 29.00 28.36 -13.70
C GLY A 23 29.13 26.84 -13.84
N GLN A 24 30.30 26.25 -13.52
CA GLN A 24 30.47 24.80 -13.53
C GLN A 24 29.90 24.15 -12.29
N ARG A 25 29.91 24.82 -11.14
CA ARG A 25 29.24 24.38 -9.92
C ARG A 25 27.74 24.34 -10.12
N ALA A 26 27.14 25.44 -10.63
CA ALA A 26 25.70 25.51 -10.91
C ALA A 26 25.24 24.42 -11.88
N LYS A 27 26.02 24.10 -12.92
CA LYS A 27 25.70 23.01 -13.85
C LYS A 27 25.77 21.64 -13.19
N SER A 28 26.81 21.37 -12.38
CA SER A 28 26.94 20.08 -11.70
C SER A 28 25.84 19.86 -10.65
N GLU A 29 25.43 20.92 -9.94
CA GLU A 29 24.32 20.86 -9.00
C GLU A 29 22.98 20.65 -9.72
N ALA A 30 22.71 21.34 -10.82
CA ALA A 30 21.51 21.16 -11.60
C ALA A 30 21.38 19.71 -12.14
N ILE A 31 22.48 19.12 -12.61
CA ILE A 31 22.52 17.72 -13.04
C ILE A 31 22.24 16.78 -11.85
N ALA A 32 22.84 17.04 -10.69
CA ALA A 32 22.60 16.24 -9.49
C ALA A 32 21.13 16.29 -9.06
N TRP A 33 20.54 17.49 -9.02
CA TRP A 33 19.12 17.65 -8.71
C TRP A 33 18.20 16.97 -9.73
N PHE A 34 18.55 17.05 -11.01
CA PHE A 34 17.82 16.33 -12.06
C PHE A 34 17.77 14.82 -11.79
N TRP A 35 18.89 14.20 -11.47
CA TRP A 35 18.94 12.77 -11.17
C TRP A 35 18.22 12.41 -9.86
N ILE A 36 18.32 13.26 -8.84
CA ILE A 36 17.59 13.07 -7.57
C ILE A 36 16.08 13.12 -7.81
N ILE A 37 15.60 14.11 -8.55
CA ILE A 37 14.18 14.24 -8.89
C ILE A 37 13.72 13.05 -9.73
N LEU A 38 14.50 12.65 -10.72
CA LEU A 38 14.17 11.51 -11.58
C LEU A 38 14.11 10.20 -10.77
N ALA A 39 15.07 9.97 -9.89
CA ALA A 39 15.08 8.82 -8.99
C ALA A 39 13.88 8.83 -8.04
N PHE A 40 13.55 9.98 -7.46
CA PHE A 40 12.37 10.15 -6.61
C PHE A 40 11.08 9.83 -7.39
N LEU A 41 10.92 10.40 -8.58
CA LEU A 41 9.75 10.14 -9.43
C LEU A 41 9.65 8.66 -9.79
N PHE A 42 10.77 8.02 -10.12
CA PHE A 42 10.79 6.59 -10.43
C PHE A 42 10.39 5.73 -9.22
N ILE A 43 10.98 5.99 -8.05
CA ILE A 43 10.66 5.26 -6.82
C ILE A 43 9.19 5.43 -6.48
N TYR A 44 8.70 6.66 -6.47
CA TYR A 44 7.32 6.98 -6.14
C TYR A 44 6.32 6.36 -7.12
N SER A 45 6.62 6.41 -8.42
CA SER A 45 5.71 5.94 -9.47
C SER A 45 5.70 4.43 -9.64
N CYS A 46 6.83 3.75 -9.40
CA CYS A 46 7.00 2.36 -9.77
C CYS A 46 7.26 1.42 -8.59
N VAL A 47 7.99 1.88 -7.54
CA VAL A 47 8.53 0.93 -6.54
C VAL A 47 7.56 0.72 -5.39
N GLY A 48 7.11 1.79 -4.75
CA GLY A 48 6.24 1.61 -3.60
C GLY A 48 5.65 2.88 -3.03
N GLN A 49 4.48 2.74 -2.45
CA GLN A 49 3.78 3.80 -1.72
C GLN A 49 3.36 3.28 -0.35
N ALA A 50 3.45 4.16 0.66
CA ALA A 50 2.90 3.88 1.97
C ALA A 50 1.38 4.04 1.94
N ARG A 51 0.66 3.10 2.54
CA ARG A 51 -0.80 3.11 2.70
C ARG A 51 -1.17 2.72 4.13
N VAL A 52 -2.29 3.25 4.60
CA VAL A 52 -2.88 2.89 5.89
C VAL A 52 -4.18 2.16 5.64
N ILE A 53 -4.44 1.12 6.42
CA ILE A 53 -5.68 0.35 6.34
C ILE A 53 -6.77 1.07 7.13
N PRO A 54 -7.82 1.59 6.45
CA PRO A 54 -8.86 2.37 7.10
C PRO A 54 -10.09 1.55 7.49
N SER A 55 -10.25 0.32 6.98
CA SER A 55 -11.48 -0.46 7.11
C SER A 55 -11.25 -1.90 7.53
N GLU A 56 -12.26 -2.50 8.13
CA GLU A 56 -12.26 -3.87 8.66
C GLU A 56 -12.51 -4.94 7.59
N SER A 57 -12.71 -4.56 6.31
CA SER A 57 -13.10 -5.51 5.26
C SER A 57 -12.06 -6.60 4.94
N MET A 58 -10.81 -6.42 5.37
CA MET A 58 -9.72 -7.40 5.25
C MET A 58 -9.26 -7.90 6.63
N GLU A 59 -10.08 -7.70 7.67
CA GLU A 59 -9.76 -8.10 9.02
C GLU A 59 -9.50 -9.62 9.11
N ASN A 60 -8.62 -10.03 9.96
CA ASN A 60 -7.84 -11.24 10.04
C ASN A 60 -6.50 -11.14 9.28
N THR A 61 -6.48 -10.72 8.03
CA THR A 61 -5.23 -10.53 7.27
C THR A 61 -4.64 -9.13 7.48
N LEU A 62 -5.45 -8.09 7.30
CA LEU A 62 -5.07 -6.69 7.49
C LEU A 62 -5.99 -6.03 8.51
N LEU A 63 -5.40 -5.42 9.53
CA LEU A 63 -6.14 -4.75 10.59
C LEU A 63 -6.19 -3.25 10.37
N VAL A 64 -7.25 -2.62 10.84
CA VAL A 64 -7.34 -1.15 10.89
C VAL A 64 -6.14 -0.60 11.66
N GLY A 65 -5.44 0.39 11.10
CA GLY A 65 -4.21 0.96 11.65
C GLY A 65 -2.93 0.23 11.22
N ASP A 66 -3.01 -0.78 10.35
CA ASP A 66 -1.84 -1.32 9.67
C ASP A 66 -1.34 -0.31 8.63
N HIS A 67 -0.06 -0.01 8.68
CA HIS A 67 0.66 0.77 7.69
C HIS A 67 1.47 -0.16 6.81
N LEU A 68 1.15 -0.21 5.56
CA LEU A 68 1.81 -1.10 4.61
C LEU A 68 2.54 -0.34 3.50
N ILE A 69 3.56 -0.98 2.97
CA ILE A 69 4.16 -0.60 1.70
C ILE A 69 3.46 -1.41 0.62
N MET A 70 2.90 -0.72 -0.38
CA MET A 70 2.39 -1.36 -1.58
C MET A 70 3.38 -1.23 -2.73
N SER A 71 3.51 -2.24 -3.56
CA SER A 71 4.23 -2.18 -4.82
C SER A 71 3.27 -1.93 -5.97
N ARG A 72 3.61 -0.94 -6.80
CA ARG A 72 2.91 -0.65 -8.06
C ARG A 72 3.57 -1.32 -9.25
N PHE A 73 4.76 -1.87 -9.04
CA PHE A 73 5.58 -2.42 -10.11
C PHE A 73 4.86 -3.48 -10.94
N GLY A 74 4.71 -3.20 -12.21
CA GLY A 74 4.01 -4.05 -13.16
C GLY A 74 2.48 -3.92 -13.17
N TYR A 75 1.86 -3.25 -12.19
CA TYR A 75 0.41 -3.07 -12.12
C TYR A 75 -0.04 -1.73 -12.69
N ASP A 76 0.53 -0.65 -12.22
CA ASP A 76 0.13 0.70 -12.58
C ASP A 76 1.31 1.67 -12.44
N MET A 77 1.44 2.61 -13.34
CA MET A 77 2.40 3.70 -13.29
C MET A 77 1.65 5.02 -13.32
N GLY A 78 1.89 5.89 -12.36
CA GLY A 78 1.25 7.19 -12.30
C GLY A 78 2.23 8.28 -11.90
N LEU A 79 2.01 9.49 -12.41
CA LEU A 79 2.78 10.65 -11.97
C LEU A 79 2.24 11.14 -10.62
N PRO A 80 3.13 11.48 -9.66
CA PRO A 80 2.72 12.01 -8.38
C PRO A 80 1.92 13.31 -8.56
N PHE A 81 0.91 13.50 -7.71
CA PHE A 81 0.04 14.68 -7.68
C PHE A 81 -0.79 14.93 -8.96
N THR A 82 -0.91 13.93 -9.84
CA THR A 82 -1.73 14.02 -11.04
C THR A 82 -2.69 12.82 -11.13
N PRO A 83 -3.83 12.95 -11.83
CA PRO A 83 -4.72 11.83 -12.12
C PRO A 83 -4.18 10.90 -13.23
N TRP A 84 -3.06 11.26 -13.86
CA TRP A 84 -2.49 10.51 -14.96
C TRP A 84 -1.91 9.18 -14.47
N HIS A 85 -2.35 8.09 -15.08
CA HIS A 85 -1.85 6.74 -14.79
C HIS A 85 -1.94 5.84 -16.02
N VAL A 86 -1.06 4.86 -16.10
CA VAL A 86 -1.01 3.86 -17.17
C VAL A 86 -1.00 2.47 -16.53
N PRO A 87 -1.99 1.61 -16.83
CA PRO A 87 -1.98 0.22 -16.40
C PRO A 87 -0.82 -0.52 -17.10
N LEU A 88 -0.08 -1.30 -16.33
CA LEU A 88 1.06 -2.06 -16.82
C LEU A 88 0.66 -3.52 -17.12
N TRP A 89 1.64 -4.40 -17.30
CA TRP A 89 1.48 -5.75 -17.87
C TRP A 89 1.15 -6.85 -16.85
N ARG A 90 1.36 -6.62 -15.52
CA ARG A 90 1.26 -7.67 -14.52
C ARG A 90 -0.19 -7.93 -14.13
N ASN A 91 -0.59 -9.20 -14.18
CA ASN A 91 -1.89 -9.65 -13.73
C ASN A 91 -1.79 -10.28 -12.34
N PRO A 92 -2.77 -10.06 -11.47
CA PRO A 92 -2.80 -10.69 -10.16
C PRO A 92 -3.10 -12.19 -10.27
N LYS A 93 -2.64 -12.93 -9.26
CA LYS A 93 -2.96 -14.34 -9.08
C LYS A 93 -4.24 -14.49 -8.26
N ARG A 94 -4.88 -15.67 -8.34
CA ARG A 94 -5.97 -16.01 -7.42
C ARG A 94 -5.47 -15.96 -5.98
N GLN A 95 -6.32 -15.53 -5.06
CA GLN A 95 -6.07 -15.31 -3.64
C GLN A 95 -5.03 -14.21 -3.33
N GLN A 96 -4.50 -13.52 -4.32
CA GLN A 96 -3.60 -12.39 -4.10
C GLN A 96 -4.39 -11.17 -3.61
N ILE A 97 -3.85 -10.47 -2.60
CA ILE A 97 -4.39 -9.20 -2.15
C ILE A 97 -3.99 -8.12 -3.16
N VAL A 98 -4.96 -7.31 -3.55
CA VAL A 98 -4.78 -6.22 -4.51
C VAL A 98 -5.35 -4.92 -3.97
N ILE A 99 -4.76 -3.82 -4.43
CA ILE A 99 -5.25 -2.48 -4.19
C ILE A 99 -5.86 -1.99 -5.49
N ILE A 100 -7.12 -1.55 -5.41
CA ILE A 100 -7.91 -1.13 -6.57
C ILE A 100 -8.48 0.26 -6.35
N ARG A 101 -8.58 1.06 -7.41
CA ARG A 101 -9.42 2.27 -7.40
C ARG A 101 -10.88 1.85 -7.30
N ALA A 102 -11.65 2.53 -6.47
CA ALA A 102 -13.07 2.22 -6.35
C ALA A 102 -13.77 2.37 -7.72
N PRO A 103 -14.29 1.29 -8.32
CA PRO A 103 -14.74 1.33 -9.71
C PRO A 103 -16.02 2.14 -9.94
N GLN A 104 -16.71 2.55 -8.87
CA GLN A 104 -18.04 3.15 -8.96
C GLN A 104 -18.16 4.56 -8.36
N LEU A 105 -17.12 5.09 -7.74
CA LEU A 105 -17.18 6.38 -7.06
C LEU A 105 -15.92 7.18 -7.37
N GLU A 106 -16.01 8.15 -8.26
CA GLU A 106 -14.93 9.13 -8.46
C GLU A 106 -14.60 9.83 -7.15
N GLY A 107 -13.33 9.82 -6.77
CA GLY A 107 -12.86 10.43 -5.51
C GLY A 107 -12.98 9.53 -4.27
N ALA A 108 -13.53 8.32 -4.39
CA ALA A 108 -13.53 7.37 -3.28
C ALA A 108 -12.12 6.84 -2.99
N PRO A 109 -11.84 6.49 -1.72
CA PRO A 109 -10.57 5.91 -1.34
C PRO A 109 -10.32 4.57 -2.04
N ASP A 110 -9.05 4.26 -2.28
CA ASP A 110 -8.63 2.97 -2.82
C ASP A 110 -9.14 1.83 -1.93
N LEU A 111 -9.60 0.76 -2.55
CA LEU A 111 -10.07 -0.44 -1.87
C LEU A 111 -8.95 -1.48 -1.81
N ILE A 112 -8.90 -2.23 -0.72
CA ILE A 112 -8.02 -3.39 -0.59
C ILE A 112 -8.91 -4.61 -0.50
N LYS A 113 -8.69 -5.57 -1.41
CA LYS A 113 -9.49 -6.79 -1.54
C LYS A 113 -8.61 -7.96 -1.97
N ARG A 114 -9.14 -9.17 -1.86
CA ARG A 114 -8.52 -10.39 -2.35
C ARG A 114 -9.13 -10.83 -3.67
N VAL A 115 -8.31 -11.20 -4.63
CA VAL A 115 -8.74 -11.75 -5.92
C VAL A 115 -9.28 -13.16 -5.70
N ILE A 116 -10.53 -13.36 -6.03
CA ILE A 116 -11.21 -14.66 -5.93
C ILE A 116 -11.41 -15.28 -7.31
N GLY A 117 -11.94 -14.53 -8.27
CA GLY A 117 -12.13 -14.97 -9.64
C GLY A 117 -11.18 -14.27 -10.61
N LEU A 118 -10.58 -15.05 -11.51
CA LEU A 118 -9.77 -14.58 -12.62
C LEU A 118 -10.61 -14.46 -13.90
N PRO A 119 -10.15 -13.73 -14.94
CA PRO A 119 -10.86 -13.65 -16.21
C PRO A 119 -11.21 -15.04 -16.77
N GLY A 120 -12.47 -15.28 -17.09
CA GLY A 120 -13.00 -16.54 -17.58
C GLY A 120 -13.48 -17.52 -16.52
N ASP A 121 -13.26 -17.25 -15.23
CA ASP A 121 -13.76 -18.10 -14.17
C ASP A 121 -15.27 -17.94 -13.97
N THR A 122 -15.89 -19.00 -13.51
CA THR A 122 -17.21 -19.00 -12.91
C THR A 122 -17.02 -19.03 -11.39
N VAL A 123 -17.47 -17.97 -10.71
CA VAL A 123 -17.49 -17.87 -9.25
C VAL A 123 -18.91 -18.18 -8.80
N GLU A 124 -19.06 -19.13 -7.91
CA GLU A 124 -20.35 -19.48 -7.30
C GLU A 124 -20.24 -19.36 -5.79
N ILE A 125 -21.26 -18.79 -5.16
CA ILE A 125 -21.36 -18.68 -3.71
C ILE A 125 -22.68 -19.33 -3.29
N HIS A 126 -22.58 -20.40 -2.55
CA HIS A 126 -23.70 -21.12 -1.96
C HIS A 126 -23.25 -21.88 -0.71
N ASP A 127 -24.19 -22.15 0.17
CA ASP A 127 -23.94 -22.90 1.42
C ASP A 127 -22.79 -22.33 2.28
N GLY A 128 -22.59 -21.00 2.25
CA GLY A 128 -21.52 -20.34 3.00
C GLY A 128 -20.12 -20.50 2.41
N HIS A 129 -19.97 -21.09 1.21
CA HIS A 129 -18.69 -21.36 0.59
C HIS A 129 -18.56 -20.76 -0.80
N VAL A 130 -17.32 -20.53 -1.22
CA VAL A 130 -16.98 -20.06 -2.57
C VAL A 130 -16.52 -21.26 -3.40
N PHE A 131 -17.05 -21.35 -4.63
CA PHE A 131 -16.65 -22.33 -5.62
C PHE A 131 -16.12 -21.62 -6.86
N ILE A 132 -15.06 -22.16 -7.43
CA ILE A 132 -14.46 -21.69 -8.67
C ILE A 132 -14.51 -22.82 -9.69
N ASN A 133 -15.23 -22.58 -10.80
CA ASN A 133 -15.40 -23.59 -11.86
C ASN A 133 -15.91 -24.93 -11.31
N GLY A 134 -16.81 -24.88 -10.32
CA GLY A 134 -17.42 -26.04 -9.67
C GLY A 134 -16.56 -26.69 -8.56
N SER A 135 -15.36 -26.19 -8.27
CA SER A 135 -14.51 -26.70 -7.19
C SER A 135 -14.50 -25.73 -6.02
N GLN A 136 -14.72 -26.23 -4.80
CA GLN A 136 -14.65 -25.39 -3.59
C GLN A 136 -13.27 -24.79 -3.42
N LEU A 137 -13.24 -23.48 -3.13
CA LEU A 137 -12.01 -22.74 -2.86
C LEU A 137 -11.61 -22.94 -1.38
N ASP A 138 -10.36 -23.32 -1.15
CA ASP A 138 -9.79 -23.34 0.20
C ASP A 138 -9.40 -21.91 0.62
N GLU A 139 -9.96 -21.43 1.75
CA GLU A 139 -9.87 -20.03 2.17
C GLU A 139 -9.42 -19.90 3.64
N PRO A 140 -8.16 -20.27 3.97
CA PRO A 140 -7.67 -20.25 5.35
C PRO A 140 -7.52 -18.83 5.95
N TYR A 141 -7.68 -17.82 5.16
CA TYR A 141 -7.57 -16.40 5.54
C TYR A 141 -8.88 -15.79 6.06
N LEU A 142 -9.98 -16.51 6.03
CA LEU A 142 -11.27 -15.97 6.48
C LEU A 142 -11.24 -15.63 7.98
N LYS A 143 -11.88 -14.53 8.34
CA LYS A 143 -12.07 -14.14 9.74
C LYS A 143 -13.00 -15.12 10.45
N GLU A 144 -14.08 -15.46 9.81
CA GLU A 144 -15.12 -16.37 10.30
C GLU A 144 -15.42 -17.38 9.20
N PRO A 145 -14.73 -18.54 9.18
CA PRO A 145 -14.90 -19.54 8.10
C PRO A 145 -16.31 -20.09 7.96
N ASP A 146 -17.03 -20.19 9.07
CA ASP A 146 -18.38 -20.76 9.12
C ASP A 146 -19.49 -19.69 9.02
N SER A 147 -19.11 -18.41 8.82
CA SER A 147 -20.10 -17.34 8.68
C SER A 147 -20.78 -17.39 7.32
N PRO A 148 -22.10 -17.22 7.24
CA PRO A 148 -22.81 -17.19 5.97
C PRO A 148 -22.22 -16.13 5.03
N ILE A 149 -21.93 -16.52 3.79
CA ILE A 149 -21.45 -15.58 2.76
C ILE A 149 -22.66 -15.13 1.94
N GLU A 150 -23.05 -13.88 2.12
CA GLU A 150 -24.15 -13.29 1.38
C GLU A 150 -23.63 -12.12 0.51
N PRO A 151 -24.29 -11.84 -0.62
CA PRO A 151 -25.36 -12.64 -1.24
C PRO A 151 -24.83 -13.91 -1.91
N SER A 152 -25.63 -14.98 -1.90
CA SER A 152 -25.39 -16.16 -2.72
C SER A 152 -25.65 -15.84 -4.20
N GLY A 153 -24.93 -16.52 -5.09
CA GLY A 153 -25.08 -16.26 -6.53
C GLY A 153 -24.01 -16.89 -7.40
N LYS A 154 -24.13 -16.59 -8.70
CA LYS A 154 -23.21 -17.07 -9.73
C LYS A 154 -22.76 -15.93 -10.63
N TRP A 155 -21.46 -15.78 -10.79
CA TRP A 155 -20.84 -14.73 -11.59
C TRP A 155 -19.85 -15.35 -12.58
N VAL A 156 -19.93 -14.97 -13.85
CA VAL A 156 -18.92 -15.32 -14.87
C VAL A 156 -18.03 -14.12 -15.07
N VAL A 157 -16.75 -14.25 -14.76
CA VAL A 157 -15.80 -13.14 -14.78
C VAL A 157 -15.44 -12.80 -16.23
N PRO A 158 -15.77 -11.57 -16.71
CA PRO A 158 -15.48 -11.17 -18.07
C PRO A 158 -13.98 -11.06 -18.34
N PRO A 159 -13.52 -11.06 -19.62
CA PRO A 159 -12.14 -10.76 -19.99
C PRO A 159 -11.66 -9.44 -19.38
N ALA A 160 -10.40 -9.41 -18.93
CA ALA A 160 -9.76 -8.27 -18.30
C ALA A 160 -10.47 -7.72 -17.05
N ASN A 161 -11.26 -8.55 -16.37
CA ASN A 161 -11.91 -8.24 -15.11
C ASN A 161 -11.55 -9.27 -14.03
N TYR A 162 -11.74 -8.88 -12.79
CA TYR A 162 -11.49 -9.72 -11.61
C TYR A 162 -12.69 -9.69 -10.68
N PHE A 163 -12.97 -10.82 -10.04
CA PHE A 163 -13.93 -10.88 -8.95
C PHE A 163 -13.14 -10.83 -7.64
N VAL A 164 -13.40 -9.83 -6.83
CA VAL A 164 -12.64 -9.56 -5.61
C VAL A 164 -13.56 -9.54 -4.39
N MET A 165 -13.07 -10.07 -3.28
CA MET A 165 -13.81 -10.11 -2.02
C MET A 165 -12.93 -9.66 -0.85
N GLY A 166 -13.56 -9.17 0.21
CA GLY A 166 -12.89 -8.96 1.50
C GLY A 166 -12.72 -10.26 2.27
N ASP A 167 -11.70 -10.35 3.11
CA ASP A 167 -11.47 -11.51 3.98
C ASP A 167 -12.50 -11.54 5.13
N ASN A 168 -12.96 -10.36 5.58
CA ASN A 168 -14.10 -10.22 6.46
C ASN A 168 -15.39 -10.21 5.66
N ARG A 169 -15.90 -11.39 5.33
CA ARG A 169 -17.04 -11.59 4.42
C ARG A 169 -18.32 -10.88 4.83
N GLY A 170 -18.59 -10.83 6.13
CA GLY A 170 -19.78 -10.18 6.69
C GLY A 170 -19.74 -8.65 6.66
N ASP A 171 -18.52 -8.07 6.64
CA ASP A 171 -18.31 -6.60 6.64
C ASP A 171 -17.44 -6.15 5.46
N SER A 172 -17.83 -6.57 4.26
CA SER A 172 -17.13 -6.17 3.03
C SER A 172 -18.08 -5.80 1.92
N TYR A 173 -18.00 -4.56 1.44
CA TYR A 173 -18.65 -4.14 0.21
C TYR A 173 -17.68 -4.39 -0.95
N ASP A 174 -17.95 -5.46 -1.73
CA ASP A 174 -17.04 -5.98 -2.74
C ASP A 174 -17.79 -6.45 -4.00
N SER A 175 -17.17 -7.28 -4.84
CA SER A 175 -17.71 -7.73 -6.13
C SER A 175 -19.08 -8.40 -6.04
N ARG A 176 -19.45 -8.94 -4.90
CA ARG A 176 -20.80 -9.49 -4.68
C ARG A 176 -21.89 -8.44 -4.86
N PHE A 177 -21.57 -7.17 -4.60
CA PHE A 177 -22.52 -6.05 -4.62
C PHE A 177 -22.36 -5.14 -5.84
N TRP A 178 -21.10 -4.87 -6.27
CA TRP A 178 -20.83 -3.91 -7.35
C TRP A 178 -20.28 -4.57 -8.63
N GLY A 179 -20.12 -5.90 -8.66
CA GLY A 179 -19.67 -6.63 -9.84
C GLY A 179 -18.16 -6.73 -9.93
N TYR A 180 -17.60 -6.49 -11.10
CA TYR A 180 -16.21 -6.84 -11.41
C TYR A 180 -15.28 -5.64 -11.29
N ALA A 181 -14.02 -5.92 -10.89
CA ALA A 181 -12.93 -4.95 -10.90
C ALA A 181 -12.20 -5.03 -12.25
N PRO A 182 -12.29 -3.99 -13.10
CA PRO A 182 -11.54 -3.95 -14.34
C PRO A 182 -10.02 -3.93 -14.09
N ARG A 183 -9.23 -4.55 -14.98
CA ARG A 183 -7.76 -4.61 -14.88
C ARG A 183 -7.11 -3.23 -14.71
N ASN A 184 -7.65 -2.22 -15.38
CA ASN A 184 -7.13 -0.85 -15.33
C ASN A 184 -7.38 -0.13 -13.99
N THR A 185 -8.21 -0.68 -13.12
CA THR A 185 -8.42 -0.16 -11.76
C THR A 185 -7.42 -0.71 -10.75
N LEU A 186 -6.68 -1.77 -11.09
CA LEU A 186 -5.69 -2.36 -10.20
C LEU A 186 -4.46 -1.46 -10.12
N ILE A 187 -4.14 -1.00 -8.91
CA ILE A 187 -3.03 -0.08 -8.64
C ILE A 187 -1.76 -0.84 -8.25
N GLY A 188 -1.90 -1.89 -7.44
CA GLY A 188 -0.75 -2.62 -6.92
C GLY A 188 -1.13 -3.71 -5.92
N VAL A 189 -0.13 -4.19 -5.22
CA VAL A 189 -0.24 -5.24 -4.20
C VAL A 189 0.45 -4.82 -2.91
N PRO A 190 -0.02 -5.23 -1.74
CA PRO A 190 0.72 -5.04 -0.50
C PRO A 190 2.01 -5.87 -0.55
N VAL A 191 3.07 -5.34 0.04
CA VAL A 191 4.36 -6.02 0.14
C VAL A 191 4.67 -6.38 1.58
N MET A 192 4.59 -5.40 2.47
CA MET A 192 4.85 -5.62 3.90
C MET A 192 4.16 -4.57 4.77
N ILE A 193 3.89 -4.95 6.02
CA ILE A 193 3.47 -4.05 7.08
C ILE A 193 4.73 -3.51 7.76
N TYR A 194 4.93 -2.18 7.72
CA TYR A 194 6.08 -1.54 8.39
C TYR A 194 5.74 -0.92 9.74
N LEU A 195 4.46 -0.69 10.01
CA LEU A 195 3.95 -0.22 11.30
C LEU A 195 2.51 -0.71 11.47
N SER A 196 2.15 -1.15 12.67
CA SER A 196 0.79 -1.50 13.02
C SER A 196 0.46 -0.88 14.38
N VAL A 197 -0.57 -0.05 14.41
CA VAL A 197 -0.98 0.66 15.62
C VAL A 197 -2.45 0.42 15.91
N ASP A 198 -2.75 0.21 17.18
CA ASP A 198 -4.13 0.20 17.64
C ASP A 198 -4.60 1.65 17.83
N ALA A 199 -4.94 2.28 16.71
CA ALA A 199 -5.46 3.62 16.70
C ALA A 199 -6.97 3.56 17.03
N PRO A 200 -7.45 4.37 18.00
CA PRO A 200 -8.88 4.49 18.21
C PRO A 200 -9.54 4.96 16.91
N LYS A 201 -10.67 4.36 16.57
CA LYS A 201 -11.50 4.83 15.44
C LYS A 201 -11.85 6.29 15.72
N ALA A 202 -11.56 7.18 14.79
CA ALA A 202 -12.01 8.55 14.90
C ALA A 202 -13.54 8.56 14.90
N PRO A 203 -14.19 9.25 15.84
CA PRO A 203 -15.64 9.34 15.87
C PRO A 203 -16.14 9.97 14.55
N GLY A 204 -16.95 9.25 13.78
CA GLY A 204 -17.55 9.77 12.54
C GLY A 204 -16.80 9.43 11.25
N GLU A 205 -15.71 8.66 11.28
CA GLU A 205 -15.06 8.18 10.05
C GLU A 205 -15.99 7.24 9.26
N THR A 206 -16.86 7.84 8.47
CA THR A 206 -17.46 7.15 7.34
C THR A 206 -16.40 6.96 6.25
N ARG A 207 -16.54 5.92 5.43
CA ARG A 207 -15.63 5.48 4.35
C ARG A 207 -15.07 6.61 3.45
N THR A 208 -15.75 7.76 3.39
CA THR A 208 -15.44 8.91 2.55
C THR A 208 -14.54 9.96 3.21
N GLU A 209 -14.39 9.95 4.53
CA GLU A 209 -13.68 11.02 5.26
C GLU A 209 -12.21 10.73 5.55
N ALA A 210 -11.72 9.53 5.21
CA ALA A 210 -10.33 9.11 5.46
C ALA A 210 -9.25 10.02 4.84
N TRP A 211 -9.61 10.96 3.97
CA TRP A 211 -8.71 11.89 3.28
C TRP A 211 -9.01 13.38 3.52
N ASN A 212 -9.79 13.73 4.52
CA ASN A 212 -10.04 15.13 4.84
C ASN A 212 -8.77 15.75 5.48
N PRO A 213 -8.16 16.81 4.88
CA PRO A 213 -7.01 17.49 5.46
C PRO A 213 -7.27 18.04 6.87
N GLY A 214 -8.54 18.33 7.22
CA GLY A 214 -8.94 18.76 8.57
C GLY A 214 -8.60 17.76 9.66
N HIS A 215 -8.59 16.46 9.34
CA HIS A 215 -8.24 15.39 10.29
C HIS A 215 -6.74 15.06 10.33
N LEU A 216 -5.90 15.75 9.55
CA LEU A 216 -4.46 15.50 9.50
C LEU A 216 -3.82 15.70 10.88
N MET A 217 -4.26 16.72 11.62
CA MET A 217 -3.75 17.00 12.96
C MET A 217 -4.20 15.96 13.99
N GLU A 218 -5.45 15.50 13.92
CA GLU A 218 -5.96 14.42 14.77
C GLU A 218 -5.22 13.11 14.54
N ARG A 219 -4.95 12.78 13.27
CA ARG A 219 -4.12 11.64 12.88
C ARG A 219 -2.69 11.79 13.40
N PHE A 220 -2.10 12.97 13.23
CA PHE A 220 -0.75 13.23 13.74
C PHE A 220 -0.68 13.08 15.26
N THR A 221 -1.67 13.59 16.00
CA THR A 221 -1.73 13.43 17.45
C THR A 221 -1.98 11.97 17.87
N ALA A 222 -2.79 11.22 17.12
CA ALA A 222 -2.98 9.79 17.35
C ALA A 222 -1.67 9.02 17.15
N TYR A 223 -0.92 9.28 16.10
CA TYR A 223 0.40 8.67 15.87
C TYR A 223 1.45 9.12 16.88
N ALA A 224 1.48 10.41 17.23
CA ALA A 224 2.36 10.91 18.29
C ALA A 224 2.07 10.25 19.63
N SER A 225 0.79 9.96 19.94
CA SER A 225 0.40 9.22 21.14
C SER A 225 0.92 7.78 21.16
N CYS A 226 1.09 7.14 19.99
CA CYS A 226 1.68 5.80 19.89
C CYS A 226 3.18 5.78 20.22
N LEU A 227 3.91 6.88 19.96
CA LEU A 227 5.30 7.03 20.40
C LEU A 227 5.42 7.12 21.92
N ILE A 228 4.41 7.70 22.58
CA ILE A 228 4.34 7.83 24.05
C ILE A 228 3.81 6.53 24.70
N HIS A 229 3.00 5.77 23.97
CA HIS A 229 2.39 4.52 24.44
C HIS A 229 2.77 3.33 23.56
N PRO A 230 3.97 2.76 23.71
CA PRO A 230 4.45 1.65 22.88
C PRO A 230 3.58 0.38 23.00
N SER A 231 2.71 0.28 24.01
CA SER A 231 1.72 -0.78 24.15
C SER A 231 0.61 -0.76 23.09
N ARG A 232 0.41 0.35 22.40
CA ARG A 232 -0.52 0.46 21.26
C ARG A 232 0.07 -0.03 19.95
N VAL A 233 1.37 -0.28 19.90
CA VAL A 233 2.04 -0.85 18.71
C VAL A 233 1.89 -2.36 18.74
N ARG A 234 1.33 -2.91 17.67
CA ARG A 234 1.19 -4.37 17.48
C ARG A 234 2.50 -4.91 16.90
N TRP A 235 3.50 -5.07 17.79
CA TRP A 235 4.88 -5.44 17.43
C TRP A 235 4.98 -6.74 16.62
N GLY A 236 4.13 -7.73 16.88
CA GLY A 236 4.10 -9.00 16.16
C GLY A 236 3.68 -8.90 14.68
N ARG A 237 3.20 -7.74 14.23
CA ARG A 237 2.80 -7.50 12.84
C ARG A 237 3.85 -6.74 12.02
N LEU A 238 4.90 -6.26 12.67
CA LEU A 238 5.98 -5.55 12.00
C LEU A 238 6.75 -6.49 11.07
N PHE A 239 7.07 -5.98 9.87
CA PHE A 239 7.78 -6.74 8.84
C PHE A 239 7.06 -8.02 8.39
N HIS A 240 5.73 -8.05 8.51
CA HIS A 240 4.94 -9.12 7.89
C HIS A 240 4.89 -8.90 6.37
N PHE A 241 5.32 -9.90 5.60
CA PHE A 241 5.35 -9.89 4.13
C PHE A 241 4.16 -10.68 3.57
N PHE A 242 3.68 -10.28 2.36
CA PHE A 242 2.55 -10.86 1.65
C PHE A 242 2.97 -11.62 0.39
#